data_84a3205905d415ff5df2f5190bae3f8a
#
_entry.id   84a3205905d415ff5df2f5190bae3f8a
#
_cell.length_a   1.000
_cell.length_b   1.000
_cell.length_c   1.000
_cell.angle_alpha   90.00
_cell.angle_beta   90.00
_cell.angle_gamma   90.00
#
_symmetry.space_group_name_H-M   'P 1'
#
loop_
_entity.id
_entity.type
_entity.pdbx_description
1 polymer ?
#
loop_
_entity_poly.entity_id
_entity_poly.type
_entity_poly.pdbx_seq_one_letter_code
_entity_poly.pdbx_strand_id
1 'polypeptide(L)'
;MNESSLHYHLMHPGGESLPGDPNAAFYLDGTYHLHYILRHPWRDGTSFSFVHVRSPDLLHWTWQPTKLQPAFTGHGMFSGTGFLTAEEQPAVIYHGQASGRNQIALAKDRQLSAWEKPYPVTVKNADGSNTQMQHWD
;
A
#
# COMPACT_ATOMS: atom_id res chain seq x y z
N MET A 1 -4.50 31.01 -14.85
CA MET A 1 -4.08 29.64 -14.55
C MET A 1 -3.10 29.21 -15.64
N ASN A 2 -1.86 28.96 -15.27
CA ASN A 2 -0.85 28.50 -16.24
C ASN A 2 -1.16 27.08 -16.64
N GLU A 3 -1.66 26.91 -17.85
CA GLU A 3 -1.90 25.58 -18.45
C GLU A 3 -0.63 24.83 -18.84
N SER A 4 0.53 25.37 -18.50
CA SER A 4 1.83 24.75 -18.79
C SER A 4 2.37 23.92 -17.64
N SER A 5 1.54 23.53 -16.65
CA SER A 5 1.97 22.52 -15.72
C SER A 5 2.11 21.21 -16.47
N LEU A 6 3.33 20.71 -16.53
CA LEU A 6 3.65 19.42 -17.14
C LEU A 6 2.84 18.35 -16.39
N HIS A 7 1.84 17.80 -17.03
CA HIS A 7 0.99 16.75 -16.47
C HIS A 7 1.64 15.34 -16.52
N TYR A 8 2.96 15.31 -16.59
CA TYR A 8 3.73 14.05 -16.66
C TYR A 8 3.90 13.35 -15.31
N HIS A 9 3.54 14.02 -14.23
CA HIS A 9 3.69 13.47 -12.90
C HIS A 9 2.32 13.32 -12.23
N LEU A 10 2.12 12.19 -11.58
CA LEU A 10 0.98 12.01 -10.69
C LEU A 10 1.10 13.01 -9.53
N MET A 11 0.12 13.87 -9.39
CA MET A 11 0.06 14.85 -8.32
C MET A 11 -1.11 14.56 -7.39
N HIS A 12 -0.85 14.53 -6.10
CA HIS A 12 -1.91 14.45 -5.10
C HIS A 12 -2.67 15.79 -5.07
N PRO A 13 -4.03 15.78 -5.01
CA PRO A 13 -4.83 17.00 -5.13
C PRO A 13 -4.68 18.00 -3.97
N GLY A 14 -3.94 17.66 -2.93
CA GLY A 14 -3.70 18.58 -1.81
C GLY A 14 -4.67 18.38 -0.65
N GLY A 15 -4.82 19.41 0.20
CA GLY A 15 -5.62 19.37 1.43
C GLY A 15 -4.75 19.16 2.67
N GLU A 16 -5.35 18.64 3.75
CA GLU A 16 -4.64 18.37 5.01
C GLU A 16 -3.82 17.08 5.00
N SER A 17 -3.79 16.39 3.87
CA SER A 17 -3.10 15.14 3.70
C SER A 17 -1.73 15.36 3.07
N LEU A 18 -0.75 14.56 3.49
CA LEU A 18 0.60 14.61 2.97
C LEU A 18 0.93 13.30 2.26
N PRO A 19 1.16 13.34 0.94
CA PRO A 19 1.61 12.16 0.21
C PRO A 19 3.04 11.80 0.62
N GLY A 20 3.28 10.51 0.74
CA GLY A 20 4.59 9.93 1.03
C GLY A 20 5.04 9.03 -0.10
N ASP A 21 5.85 8.03 0.25
CA ASP A 21 6.49 7.14 -0.69
C ASP A 21 5.50 6.37 -1.57
N PRO A 22 5.81 6.18 -2.87
CA PRO A 22 5.17 5.15 -3.66
C PRO A 22 5.52 3.78 -3.09
N ASN A 23 4.54 2.90 -3.04
CA ASN A 23 4.71 1.57 -2.46
C ASN A 23 4.33 0.47 -3.46
N ALA A 24 3.19 -0.18 -3.20
CA ALA A 24 2.77 -1.32 -3.97
C ALA A 24 2.36 -0.93 -5.39
N ALA A 25 3.08 -1.43 -6.38
CA ALA A 25 2.80 -1.24 -7.78
C ALA A 25 2.56 -2.58 -8.47
N PHE A 26 1.60 -2.61 -9.41
CA PHE A 26 1.25 -3.79 -10.19
C PHE A 26 0.96 -3.40 -11.63
N TYR A 27 1.26 -4.30 -12.55
CA TYR A 27 0.71 -4.29 -13.89
C TYR A 27 -0.17 -5.52 -14.07
N LEU A 28 -1.48 -5.33 -14.15
CA LEU A 28 -2.46 -6.41 -14.18
C LEU A 28 -3.46 -6.16 -15.30
N ASP A 29 -3.59 -7.14 -16.19
CA ASP A 29 -4.62 -7.13 -17.24
C ASP A 29 -4.65 -5.82 -18.05
N GLY A 30 -3.48 -5.30 -18.42
CA GLY A 30 -3.33 -4.08 -19.21
C GLY A 30 -3.46 -2.77 -18.41
N THR A 31 -3.52 -2.83 -17.09
CA THR A 31 -3.67 -1.66 -16.22
C THR A 31 -2.51 -1.58 -15.23
N TYR A 32 -1.92 -0.39 -15.11
CA TYR A 32 -0.98 -0.07 -14.05
C TYR A 32 -1.74 0.35 -12.80
N HIS A 33 -1.42 -0.27 -11.68
CA HIS A 33 -1.93 0.09 -10.36
C HIS A 33 -0.77 0.59 -9.52
N LEU A 34 -0.94 1.74 -8.91
CA LEU A 34 0.03 2.30 -7.98
C LEU A 34 -0.67 2.61 -6.66
N HIS A 35 -0.02 2.23 -5.58
CA HIS A 35 -0.38 2.67 -4.26
C HIS A 35 0.72 3.57 -3.71
N TYR A 36 0.36 4.61 -2.97
CA TYR A 36 1.32 5.41 -2.23
C TYR A 36 0.80 5.74 -0.85
N ILE A 37 1.72 5.98 0.07
CA ILE A 37 1.38 6.35 1.44
C ILE A 37 0.77 7.74 1.45
N LEU A 38 -0.30 7.88 2.20
CA LEU A 38 -0.91 9.16 2.51
C LEU A 38 -1.00 9.30 4.02
N ARG A 39 -0.33 10.31 4.58
CA ARG A 39 -0.58 10.74 5.94
C ARG A 39 -1.80 11.64 5.96
N HIS A 40 -2.75 11.34 6.82
CA HIS A 40 -4.02 12.06 6.85
C HIS A 40 -4.58 12.14 8.27
N PRO A 41 -5.52 13.08 8.54
CA PRO A 41 -6.26 13.09 9.80
C PRO A 41 -6.99 11.75 10.01
N TRP A 42 -6.97 11.26 11.24
CA TRP A 42 -7.60 10.00 11.60
C TRP A 42 -7.99 10.03 13.09
N ARG A 43 -9.30 9.97 13.37
CA ARG A 43 -9.81 10.08 14.75
C ARG A 43 -9.23 11.34 15.43
N ASP A 44 -8.61 11.19 16.61
CA ASP A 44 -8.03 12.29 17.38
C ASP A 44 -6.58 12.64 16.99
N GLY A 45 -6.09 12.11 15.89
CA GLY A 45 -4.71 12.33 15.48
C GLY A 45 -4.52 12.17 13.98
N THR A 46 -3.44 11.50 13.60
CA THR A 46 -3.10 11.21 12.20
C THR A 46 -2.78 9.73 12.04
N SER A 47 -2.98 9.23 10.84
CA SER A 47 -2.58 7.88 10.45
C SER A 47 -2.17 7.84 8.99
N PHE A 48 -1.92 6.64 8.48
CA PHE A 48 -1.41 6.40 7.14
C PHE A 48 -2.26 5.38 6.43
N SER A 49 -2.59 5.66 5.18
CA SER A 49 -3.32 4.77 4.28
C SER A 49 -2.53 4.58 2.98
N PHE A 50 -2.85 3.55 2.23
CA PHE A 50 -2.40 3.41 0.85
C PHE A 50 -3.49 3.91 -0.08
N VAL A 51 -3.25 5.06 -0.69
CA VAL A 51 -4.11 5.58 -1.76
C VAL A 51 -3.85 4.75 -3.01
N HIS A 52 -4.92 4.44 -3.74
CA HIS A 52 -4.87 3.65 -4.96
C HIS A 52 -5.20 4.51 -6.17
N VAL A 53 -4.32 4.50 -7.14
CA VAL A 53 -4.54 5.09 -8.46
C VAL A 53 -4.23 4.06 -9.53
N ARG A 54 -4.91 4.18 -10.68
CA ARG A 54 -4.67 3.30 -11.82
C ARG A 54 -4.52 4.09 -13.11
N SER A 55 -3.79 3.52 -14.07
CA SER A 55 -3.53 4.12 -15.36
C SER A 55 -3.40 3.07 -16.45
N PRO A 56 -3.90 3.33 -17.67
CA PRO A 56 -3.66 2.47 -18.82
C PRO A 56 -2.26 2.69 -19.45
N ASP A 57 -1.61 3.82 -19.19
CA ASP A 57 -0.47 4.31 -19.98
C ASP A 57 0.61 5.02 -19.14
N LEU A 58 0.49 5.07 -17.82
CA LEU A 58 1.35 5.79 -16.86
C LEU A 58 1.27 7.31 -16.94
N LEU A 59 0.46 7.86 -17.84
CA LEU A 59 0.28 9.30 -18.02
C LEU A 59 -1.07 9.78 -17.50
N HIS A 60 -2.12 8.99 -17.74
CA HIS A 60 -3.48 9.32 -17.34
C HIS A 60 -3.87 8.48 -16.13
N TRP A 61 -3.98 9.13 -14.97
CA TRP A 61 -4.25 8.47 -13.70
C TRP A 61 -5.69 8.73 -13.22
N THR A 62 -6.32 7.71 -12.72
CA THR A 62 -7.63 7.79 -12.08
C THR A 62 -7.57 7.28 -10.65
N TRP A 63 -8.21 8.01 -9.76
CA TRP A 63 -8.33 7.67 -8.35
C TRP A 63 -9.29 6.52 -8.15
N GLN A 64 -8.92 5.62 -7.26
CA GLN A 64 -9.77 4.53 -6.83
C GLN A 64 -10.11 4.71 -5.35
N PRO A 65 -11.23 4.13 -4.87
CA PRO A 65 -11.53 4.16 -3.45
C PRO A 65 -10.38 3.58 -2.62
N THR A 66 -10.00 4.29 -1.55
CA THR A 66 -8.95 3.83 -0.62
C THR A 66 -9.47 2.67 0.21
N LYS A 67 -8.99 1.48 -0.04
CA LYS A 67 -9.37 0.25 0.67
C LYS A 67 -8.37 -0.16 1.75
N LEU A 68 -7.10 0.14 1.52
CA LEU A 68 -6.02 -0.16 2.47
C LEU A 68 -5.84 1.04 3.40
N GLN A 69 -6.54 1.02 4.52
CA GLN A 69 -6.61 2.12 5.49
C GLN A 69 -6.59 1.58 6.93
N PRO A 70 -6.34 2.41 7.95
CA PRO A 70 -6.21 1.94 9.32
C PRO A 70 -7.44 1.19 9.85
N ALA A 71 -8.65 1.57 9.43
CA ALA A 71 -9.88 0.88 9.82
C ALA A 71 -9.90 -0.59 9.38
N PHE A 72 -9.30 -0.89 8.23
CA PHE A 72 -9.19 -2.24 7.71
C PHE A 72 -8.05 -3.03 8.38
N THR A 73 -6.93 -2.39 8.60
CA THR A 73 -5.71 -3.05 9.09
C THR A 73 -5.59 -3.08 10.61
N GLY A 74 -6.21 -2.13 11.29
CA GLY A 74 -6.00 -1.86 12.71
C GLY A 74 -4.75 -1.03 13.02
N HIS A 75 -3.88 -0.82 12.02
CA HIS A 75 -2.63 -0.05 12.13
C HIS A 75 -2.49 0.89 10.94
N GLY A 76 -1.79 2.00 11.13
CA GLY A 76 -1.35 2.82 10.01
C GLY A 76 -0.45 2.01 9.06
N MET A 77 -0.49 2.33 7.79
CA MET A 77 0.24 1.60 6.76
C MET A 77 1.52 2.34 6.41
N PHE A 78 2.65 1.77 6.81
CA PHE A 78 3.98 2.25 6.47
C PHE A 78 4.50 1.56 5.22
N SER A 79 5.73 1.87 4.86
CA SER A 79 6.38 1.40 3.63
C SER A 79 6.23 -0.10 3.40
N GLY A 80 6.09 -0.46 2.16
CA GLY A 80 5.90 -1.83 1.73
C GLY A 80 6.09 -1.98 0.23
N THR A 81 5.71 -3.12 -0.29
CA THR A 81 5.78 -3.42 -1.72
C THR A 81 4.66 -4.34 -2.15
N GLY A 82 4.35 -4.30 -3.45
CA GLY A 82 3.42 -5.23 -4.09
C GLY A 82 4.17 -6.38 -4.76
N PHE A 83 3.54 -7.53 -4.79
CA PHE A 83 4.04 -8.73 -5.48
C PHE A 83 2.88 -9.65 -5.86
N LEU A 84 3.17 -10.64 -6.70
CA LEU A 84 2.25 -11.74 -6.97
C LEU A 84 2.67 -12.97 -6.18
N THR A 85 1.70 -13.64 -5.58
CA THR A 85 1.96 -14.94 -4.93
C THR A 85 2.26 -16.02 -5.98
N ALA A 86 2.64 -17.21 -5.55
CA ALA A 86 2.84 -18.35 -6.45
C ALA A 86 1.57 -18.70 -7.25
N GLU A 87 0.40 -18.38 -6.71
CA GLU A 87 -0.90 -18.55 -7.37
C GLU A 87 -1.32 -17.32 -8.19
N GLU A 88 -0.39 -16.39 -8.43
CA GLU A 88 -0.61 -15.14 -9.16
C GLU A 88 -1.63 -14.20 -8.51
N GLN A 89 -1.89 -14.36 -7.22
CA GLN A 89 -2.75 -13.45 -6.47
C GLN A 89 -1.97 -12.18 -6.09
N PRO A 90 -2.49 -10.97 -6.37
CA PRO A 90 -1.82 -9.76 -5.94
C PRO A 90 -1.81 -9.65 -4.42
N ALA A 91 -0.66 -9.26 -3.88
CA ALA A 91 -0.43 -9.11 -2.46
C ALA A 91 0.41 -7.87 -2.17
N VAL A 92 0.24 -7.31 -0.98
CA VAL A 92 1.13 -6.27 -0.46
C VAL A 92 1.71 -6.73 0.86
N ILE A 93 3.02 -6.54 1.01
CA ILE A 93 3.69 -6.65 2.31
C ILE A 93 4.04 -5.22 2.75
N TYR A 94 3.78 -4.90 3.99
CA TYR A 94 4.01 -3.57 4.52
C TYR A 94 4.28 -3.61 6.02
N HIS A 95 4.91 -2.55 6.55
CA HIS A 95 5.06 -2.40 7.99
C HIS A 95 3.79 -1.79 8.59
N GLY A 96 3.17 -2.50 9.53
CA GLY A 96 2.05 -1.96 10.31
C GLY A 96 2.56 -1.05 11.42
N GLN A 97 2.16 0.23 11.38
CA GLN A 97 2.55 1.21 12.40
C GLN A 97 2.17 0.71 13.80
N ALA A 98 3.12 0.78 14.72
CA ALA A 98 2.97 0.33 16.12
C ALA A 98 2.66 -1.17 16.29
N SER A 99 2.72 -1.98 15.24
CA SER A 99 2.53 -3.42 15.32
C SER A 99 3.80 -4.18 15.68
N GLY A 100 4.98 -3.57 15.45
CA GLY A 100 6.27 -4.24 15.55
C GLY A 100 6.48 -5.36 14.53
N ARG A 101 5.66 -5.41 13.46
CA ARG A 101 5.66 -6.50 12.48
C ARG A 101 5.38 -5.99 11.07
N ASN A 102 5.88 -6.74 10.10
CA ASN A 102 5.38 -6.66 8.74
C ASN A 102 4.10 -7.49 8.62
N GLN A 103 3.22 -7.05 7.76
CA GLN A 103 1.91 -7.65 7.52
C GLN A 103 1.72 -7.88 6.03
N ILE A 104 0.94 -8.89 5.67
CA ILE A 104 0.58 -9.17 4.27
C ILE A 104 -0.94 -9.07 4.14
N ALA A 105 -1.39 -8.29 3.17
CA ALA A 105 -2.77 -8.27 2.71
C ALA A 105 -2.85 -8.87 1.31
N LEU A 106 -3.89 -9.68 1.07
CA LEU A 106 -4.14 -10.33 -0.21
C LEU A 106 -5.31 -9.66 -0.92
N ALA A 107 -5.14 -9.35 -2.19
CA ALA A 107 -6.23 -8.83 -3.01
C ALA A 107 -7.21 -9.97 -3.34
N LYS A 108 -8.51 -9.67 -3.28
CA LYS A 108 -9.58 -10.63 -3.64
C LYS A 108 -9.89 -10.61 -5.13
N ASP A 109 -9.46 -9.58 -5.84
CA ASP A 109 -9.68 -9.41 -7.27
C ASP A 109 -8.50 -8.72 -7.93
N ARG A 110 -8.42 -8.82 -9.25
CA ARG A 110 -7.32 -8.24 -10.03
C ARG A 110 -7.48 -6.74 -10.30
N GLN A 111 -8.61 -6.15 -9.97
CA GLN A 111 -8.82 -4.71 -9.97
C GLN A 111 -8.35 -4.05 -8.66
N LEU A 112 -7.93 -4.86 -7.69
CA LEU A 112 -7.48 -4.43 -6.36
C LEU A 112 -8.56 -3.64 -5.60
N SER A 113 -9.83 -4.00 -5.84
CA SER A 113 -10.98 -3.31 -5.25
C SER A 113 -11.42 -3.88 -3.91
N ALA A 114 -10.98 -5.07 -3.57
CA ALA A 114 -11.28 -5.74 -2.31
C ALA A 114 -10.05 -6.51 -1.81
N TRP A 115 -9.87 -6.54 -0.49
CA TRP A 115 -8.71 -7.13 0.16
C TRP A 115 -9.13 -8.04 1.31
N GLU A 116 -8.37 -9.10 1.54
CA GLU A 116 -8.43 -9.85 2.78
C GLU A 116 -7.66 -9.10 3.88
N LYS A 117 -8.16 -9.19 5.10
CA LYS A 117 -7.47 -8.57 6.25
C LYS A 117 -6.02 -9.04 6.33
N PRO A 118 -5.10 -8.13 6.65
CA PRO A 118 -3.70 -8.49 6.74
C PRO A 118 -3.44 -9.46 7.90
N TYR A 119 -2.43 -10.26 7.72
CA TYR A 119 -1.89 -11.13 8.78
C TYR A 119 -0.40 -10.83 9.00
N PRO A 120 0.09 -11.02 10.23
CA PRO A 120 1.48 -10.76 10.55
C PRO A 120 2.40 -11.79 9.88
N VAL A 121 3.55 -11.32 9.41
CA VAL A 121 4.61 -12.21 8.92
C VAL A 121 5.39 -12.76 10.11
N THR A 122 5.47 -14.07 10.19
CA THR A 122 6.31 -14.76 11.17
C THR A 122 7.42 -15.49 10.43
N VAL A 123 8.65 -15.05 10.65
CA VAL A 123 9.83 -15.69 10.08
C VAL A 123 10.13 -16.96 10.85
N LYS A 124 10.29 -18.07 10.14
CA LYS A 124 10.60 -19.38 10.70
C LYS A 124 12.01 -19.83 10.33
N ASN A 125 12.66 -20.53 11.24
CA ASN A 125 13.85 -21.29 10.95
C ASN A 125 13.50 -22.55 10.11
N ALA A 126 14.50 -23.18 9.51
CA ALA A 126 14.29 -24.40 8.71
C ALA A 126 13.63 -25.54 9.50
N ASP A 127 13.80 -25.60 10.82
CA ASP A 127 13.19 -26.59 11.71
C ASP A 127 11.75 -26.24 12.13
N GLY A 128 11.20 -25.12 11.63
CA GLY A 128 9.86 -24.64 11.94
C GLY A 128 9.75 -23.80 13.22
N SER A 129 10.82 -23.62 13.98
CA SER A 129 10.84 -22.73 15.13
C SER A 129 10.82 -21.26 14.73
N ASN A 130 10.39 -20.38 15.63
CA ASN A 130 10.40 -18.94 15.36
C ASN A 130 11.83 -18.41 15.35
N THR A 131 12.16 -17.63 14.32
CA THR A 131 13.44 -16.90 14.26
C THR A 131 13.45 -15.81 15.31
N GLN A 132 14.52 -15.72 16.09
CA GLN A 132 14.77 -14.55 16.90
C GLN A 132 15.34 -13.44 16.03
N MET A 133 14.61 -12.32 15.95
CA MET A 133 15.09 -11.13 15.26
C MET A 133 16.24 -10.52 16.08
N GLN A 134 17.38 -10.35 15.43
CA GLN A 134 18.47 -9.55 16.03
C GLN A 134 18.13 -8.08 15.80
N HIS A 135 18.23 -7.29 16.86
CA HIS A 135 18.21 -5.85 16.75
C HIS A 135 19.58 -5.38 16.24
N TRP A 136 19.55 -4.54 15.22
CA TRP A 136 20.73 -3.80 14.77
C TRP A 136 20.75 -2.49 15.57
N ASP A 137 21.72 -2.34 16.41
CA ASP A 137 21.98 -1.10 17.14
C ASP A 137 22.69 -0.08 16.24
#